data_3b13f9c7432ad3c600f6c0bc7447aee6
#
_entry.id   3b13f9c7432ad3c600f6c0bc7447aee6
#
_cell.length_a   1.000
_cell.length_b   1.000
_cell.length_c   1.000
_cell.angle_alpha   90.00
_cell.angle_beta   90.00
_cell.angle_gamma   90.00
#
_symmetry.space_group_name_H-M   'P 1'
#
loop_
_entity.id
_entity.type
_entity.pdbx_description
1 polymer ?
#
loop_
_entity_poly.entity_id
_entity_poly.type
_entity_poly.pdbx_seq_one_letter_code
_entity_poly.pdbx_strand_id
1 'polypeptide(L)'
;MRYVVILLVGILLGGGAAVFFLGTPPAKAVPGQPVQAPNQGGNPPSTVVVALEQSFVDAVLATTFSGLGTPTFQLGQTRNGDERVENAALQSGCTNSITLLPEGSGAKTGVQFRNGNIYAPLAFTGSYNLGGCMQFKGWAQTSIKLSFDQEKQTVFGYVNVEGVNLEGVNPIANNFVTVFVQGAINQKVNPLILVAEPQLSLMIPVKASNGAVKARAKDVRAEILDGSLKLYLTYEFTGVKDQGT
;
A
#
# COMPACT_ATOMS: atom_id res chain seq x y z
N MET A 1 36.68 -4.47 -31.24
CA MET A 1 36.88 -4.01 -29.84
C MET A 1 36.47 -2.56 -29.61
N ARG A 2 36.88 -1.60 -30.44
CA ARG A 2 36.60 -0.17 -30.22
C ARG A 2 35.10 0.17 -30.10
N TYR A 3 34.23 -0.43 -30.92
CA TYR A 3 32.79 -0.19 -30.91
C TYR A 3 32.08 -0.80 -29.69
N VAL A 4 32.60 -1.93 -29.17
CA VAL A 4 32.03 -2.56 -27.95
C VAL A 4 32.30 -1.70 -26.71
N VAL A 5 33.49 -1.06 -26.64
CA VAL A 5 33.84 -0.15 -25.55
C VAL A 5 32.97 1.13 -25.61
N ILE A 6 32.75 1.68 -26.79
CA ILE A 6 31.88 2.87 -26.97
C ILE A 6 30.44 2.54 -26.59
N LEU A 7 29.93 1.37 -26.94
CA LEU A 7 28.59 0.92 -26.60
C LEU A 7 28.44 0.71 -25.07
N LEU A 8 29.42 0.11 -24.41
CA LEU A 8 29.42 -0.06 -22.96
C LEU A 8 29.49 1.28 -22.21
N VAL A 9 30.33 2.20 -22.67
CA VAL A 9 30.39 3.56 -22.11
C VAL A 9 29.07 4.32 -22.33
N GLY A 10 28.44 4.17 -23.48
CA GLY A 10 27.12 4.75 -23.77
C GLY A 10 26.04 4.21 -22.86
N ILE A 11 26.02 2.90 -22.58
CA ILE A 11 25.07 2.26 -21.65
C ILE A 11 25.31 2.74 -20.21
N LEU A 12 26.57 2.82 -19.78
CA LEU A 12 26.92 3.28 -18.43
C LEU A 12 26.56 4.76 -18.22
N LEU A 13 26.87 5.63 -19.18
CA LEU A 13 26.55 7.05 -19.10
C LEU A 13 25.03 7.30 -19.28
N GLY A 14 24.39 6.63 -20.22
CA GLY A 14 22.96 6.74 -20.43
C GLY A 14 22.14 6.15 -19.30
N GLY A 15 22.52 4.98 -18.77
CA GLY A 15 21.90 4.34 -17.62
C GLY A 15 22.10 5.17 -16.34
N GLY A 16 23.31 5.68 -16.11
CA GLY A 16 23.61 6.56 -14.97
C GLY A 16 22.83 7.89 -15.04
N ALA A 17 22.73 8.49 -16.19
CA ALA A 17 21.93 9.69 -16.41
C ALA A 17 20.44 9.43 -16.22
N ALA A 18 19.92 8.30 -16.72
CA ALA A 18 18.51 7.93 -16.52
C ALA A 18 18.17 7.76 -15.02
N VAL A 19 19.01 7.08 -14.24
CA VAL A 19 18.82 6.94 -12.79
C VAL A 19 18.95 8.30 -12.08
N PHE A 20 19.86 9.16 -12.52
CA PHE A 20 20.06 10.48 -11.92
C PHE A 20 18.90 11.45 -12.23
N PHE A 21 18.37 11.44 -13.46
CA PHE A 21 17.30 12.33 -13.87
C PHE A 21 15.89 11.82 -13.53
N LEU A 22 15.69 10.50 -13.55
CA LEU A 22 14.40 9.92 -13.20
C LEU A 22 14.23 9.75 -11.68
N GLY A 23 15.33 9.80 -10.92
CA GLY A 23 15.36 9.65 -9.47
C GLY A 23 14.88 8.26 -9.02
N THR A 24 15.56 7.66 -8.08
CA THR A 24 14.98 6.51 -7.35
C THR A 24 13.85 7.06 -6.47
N PRO A 25 12.61 6.53 -6.56
CA PRO A 25 11.56 6.95 -5.65
C PRO A 25 12.04 6.72 -4.21
N PRO A 26 11.97 7.73 -3.33
CA PRO A 26 12.43 7.60 -1.96
C PRO A 26 11.66 6.48 -1.29
N ALA A 27 12.36 5.46 -0.80
CA ALA A 27 11.78 4.42 0.02
C ALA A 27 11.33 5.08 1.34
N LYS A 28 10.01 5.18 1.54
CA LYS A 28 9.49 5.62 2.83
C LYS A 28 9.77 4.52 3.86
N ALA A 29 10.33 4.89 5.00
CA ALA A 29 10.47 3.97 6.12
C ALA A 29 9.08 3.45 6.53
N VAL A 30 8.98 2.15 6.74
CA VAL A 30 7.75 1.52 7.25
C VAL A 30 7.63 1.92 8.73
N PRO A 31 6.56 2.63 9.13
CA PRO A 31 6.38 3.01 10.53
C PRO A 31 6.03 1.80 11.39
N GLY A 32 6.45 1.84 12.66
CA GLY A 32 6.17 0.78 13.62
C GLY A 32 7.07 -0.45 13.48
N GLN A 33 6.69 -1.51 14.20
CA GLN A 33 7.38 -2.80 14.19
C GLN A 33 6.65 -3.80 13.28
N PRO A 34 7.37 -4.68 12.56
CA PRO A 34 6.73 -5.72 11.76
C PRO A 34 5.83 -6.60 12.63
N VAL A 35 4.61 -6.84 12.16
CA VAL A 35 3.65 -7.71 12.85
C VAL A 35 4.12 -9.15 12.73
N GLN A 36 4.21 -9.83 13.87
CA GLN A 36 4.69 -11.21 13.97
C GLN A 36 3.52 -12.21 14.01
N ALA A 37 3.84 -13.47 13.75
CA ALA A 37 2.90 -14.58 13.95
C ALA A 37 2.56 -14.76 15.46
N PRO A 38 1.40 -15.37 15.81
CA PRO A 38 1.04 -15.70 17.18
C PRO A 38 2.06 -16.61 17.86
N ASN A 39 2.14 -16.52 19.18
CA ASN A 39 3.02 -17.40 19.95
C ASN A 39 2.52 -18.85 19.89
N GLN A 40 3.41 -19.80 19.66
CA GLN A 40 3.08 -21.24 19.69
C GLN A 40 2.63 -21.73 21.08
N GLY A 41 3.01 -21.04 22.14
CA GLY A 41 2.62 -21.34 23.54
C GLY A 41 1.26 -20.77 23.96
N GLY A 42 0.47 -20.25 23.04
CA GLY A 42 -0.82 -19.60 23.31
C GLY A 42 -0.74 -18.09 23.41
N ASN A 43 -1.91 -17.45 23.46
CA ASN A 43 -2.00 -16.00 23.53
C ASN A 43 -1.81 -15.50 24.96
N PRO A 44 -1.14 -14.34 25.14
CA PRO A 44 -1.08 -13.68 26.45
C PRO A 44 -2.48 -13.38 27.01
N PRO A 45 -2.63 -13.25 28.33
CA PRO A 45 -3.85 -12.70 28.92
C PRO A 45 -4.18 -11.34 28.28
N SER A 46 -5.46 -11.00 28.22
CA SER A 46 -5.94 -9.73 27.62
C SER A 46 -5.82 -9.66 26.10
N THR A 47 -5.74 -10.79 25.43
CA THR A 47 -5.73 -10.83 23.96
C THR A 47 -7.16 -10.91 23.41
N VAL A 48 -7.45 -10.02 22.47
CA VAL A 48 -8.67 -10.04 21.63
C VAL A 48 -8.29 -10.47 20.23
N VAL A 49 -9.11 -11.30 19.61
CA VAL A 49 -8.89 -11.77 18.23
C VAL A 49 -9.94 -11.14 17.32
N VAL A 50 -9.47 -10.47 16.28
CA VAL A 50 -10.32 -9.93 15.20
C VAL A 50 -10.06 -10.75 13.96
N ALA A 51 -11.10 -11.37 13.41
CA ALA A 51 -11.04 -12.11 12.16
C ALA A 51 -11.60 -11.24 11.02
N LEU A 52 -10.84 -11.14 9.95
CA LEU A 52 -11.20 -10.46 8.71
C LEU A 52 -11.32 -11.51 7.62
N GLU A 53 -12.55 -11.83 7.25
CA GLU A 53 -12.83 -12.78 6.19
C GLU A 53 -12.63 -12.15 4.81
N GLN A 54 -12.27 -12.95 3.83
CA GLN A 54 -12.11 -12.54 2.44
C GLN A 54 -13.34 -11.79 1.92
N SER A 55 -14.54 -12.29 2.22
CA SER A 55 -15.81 -11.70 1.81
C SER A 55 -16.04 -10.29 2.35
N PHE A 56 -15.56 -10.00 3.56
CA PHE A 56 -15.63 -8.65 4.14
C PHE A 56 -14.75 -7.68 3.33
N VAL A 57 -13.53 -8.07 3.01
CA VAL A 57 -12.61 -7.23 2.22
C VAL A 57 -13.16 -6.99 0.82
N ASP A 58 -13.72 -8.03 0.19
CA ASP A 58 -14.34 -7.92 -1.13
C ASP A 58 -15.52 -6.96 -1.12
N ALA A 59 -16.35 -6.97 -0.07
CA ALA A 59 -17.47 -6.04 0.08
C ALA A 59 -17.00 -4.59 0.25
N VAL A 60 -15.95 -4.36 1.05
CA VAL A 60 -15.34 -3.03 1.21
C VAL A 60 -14.81 -2.49 -0.11
N LEU A 61 -14.08 -3.30 -0.86
CA LEU A 61 -13.55 -2.91 -2.18
C LEU A 61 -14.66 -2.63 -3.18
N ALA A 62 -15.69 -3.49 -3.25
CA ALA A 62 -16.83 -3.28 -4.12
C ALA A 62 -17.55 -1.96 -3.81
N THR A 63 -17.75 -1.65 -2.52
CA THR A 63 -18.35 -0.39 -2.08
C THR A 63 -17.46 0.81 -2.43
N THR A 64 -16.13 0.67 -2.29
CA THR A 64 -15.18 1.72 -2.67
C THR A 64 -15.28 2.05 -4.16
N PHE A 65 -15.21 1.03 -5.02
CA PHE A 65 -15.28 1.25 -6.47
C PHE A 65 -16.65 1.79 -6.93
N SER A 66 -17.74 1.34 -6.32
CA SER A 66 -19.08 1.79 -6.68
C SER A 66 -19.45 3.16 -6.10
N GLY A 67 -19.00 3.47 -4.88
CA GLY A 67 -19.40 4.66 -4.14
C GLY A 67 -18.41 5.83 -4.25
N LEU A 68 -17.11 5.55 -4.32
CA LEU A 68 -16.06 6.58 -4.39
C LEU A 68 -15.45 6.72 -5.79
N GLY A 69 -15.76 5.80 -6.68
CA GLY A 69 -15.20 5.77 -8.04
C GLY A 69 -13.83 5.09 -8.11
N THR A 70 -13.25 5.08 -9.31
CA THR A 70 -11.97 4.42 -9.58
C THR A 70 -10.79 5.28 -9.10
N PRO A 71 -9.95 4.80 -8.19
CA PRO A 71 -8.78 5.54 -7.72
C PRO A 71 -7.81 5.83 -8.87
N THR A 72 -7.41 7.09 -9.02
CA THR A 72 -6.46 7.53 -10.04
C THR A 72 -5.24 8.17 -9.39
N PHE A 73 -4.06 7.77 -9.84
CA PHE A 73 -2.77 8.22 -9.32
C PHE A 73 -1.97 8.89 -10.44
N GLN A 74 -1.48 10.10 -10.20
CA GLN A 74 -0.61 10.78 -11.16
C GLN A 74 0.78 10.14 -11.17
N LEU A 75 1.30 9.90 -12.37
CA LEU A 75 2.66 9.42 -12.62
C LEU A 75 3.54 10.64 -12.91
N GLY A 76 4.44 10.95 -12.00
CA GLY A 76 5.38 12.04 -12.18
C GLY A 76 5.78 12.63 -10.83
N GLN A 77 6.98 13.17 -10.74
CA GLN A 77 7.42 13.92 -9.59
C GLN A 77 6.61 15.23 -9.53
N THR A 78 5.72 15.36 -8.58
CA THR A 78 5.36 16.68 -8.06
C THR A 78 6.60 17.22 -7.33
N ARG A 79 7.50 17.82 -8.07
CA ARG A 79 8.47 18.76 -7.51
C ARG A 79 7.63 19.90 -6.94
N ASN A 80 7.71 20.05 -5.60
CA ASN A 80 7.12 21.12 -4.81
C ASN A 80 6.57 22.33 -5.64
N GLY A 81 5.23 22.41 -5.70
CA GLY A 81 4.57 23.72 -5.82
C GLY A 81 4.55 24.43 -7.18
N ASP A 82 5.06 23.87 -8.26
CA ASP A 82 4.96 24.52 -9.57
C ASP A 82 3.78 23.95 -10.40
N GLU A 83 2.66 24.65 -10.35
CA GLU A 83 1.46 24.44 -11.18
C GLU A 83 1.72 24.50 -12.70
N ARG A 84 2.94 24.86 -13.13
CA ARG A 84 3.29 25.01 -14.55
C ARG A 84 3.50 23.72 -15.33
N VAL A 85 3.69 22.58 -14.63
CA VAL A 85 3.91 21.28 -15.30
C VAL A 85 2.59 20.64 -15.73
N GLU A 86 1.46 20.93 -15.09
CA GLU A 86 0.14 20.43 -15.48
C GLU A 86 -0.29 20.91 -16.87
N ASN A 87 0.05 22.15 -17.24
CA ASN A 87 -0.40 22.74 -18.49
C ASN A 87 0.28 22.14 -19.75
N ALA A 88 1.49 21.62 -19.63
CA ALA A 88 2.18 20.98 -20.75
C ALA A 88 1.66 19.54 -21.01
N ALA A 89 1.26 18.82 -19.99
CA ALA A 89 0.67 17.48 -20.10
C ALA A 89 -0.74 17.52 -20.71
N LEU A 90 -1.52 18.55 -20.39
CA LEU A 90 -2.88 18.76 -20.94
C LEU A 90 -2.86 19.08 -22.44
N GLN A 91 -1.82 19.72 -22.96
CA GLN A 91 -1.69 20.02 -24.39
C GLN A 91 -1.37 18.78 -25.25
N SER A 92 -0.83 17.72 -24.67
CA SER A 92 -0.52 16.47 -25.39
C SER A 92 -1.61 15.41 -25.32
N GLY A 93 -2.72 15.64 -24.57
CA GLY A 93 -3.77 14.64 -24.36
C GLY A 93 -3.34 13.43 -23.53
N CYS A 94 -2.16 13.50 -22.88
CA CYS A 94 -1.61 12.43 -22.05
C CYS A 94 -1.63 12.84 -20.58
N THR A 95 -2.38 12.09 -19.76
CA THR A 95 -2.62 12.46 -18.35
C THR A 95 -1.50 12.06 -17.40
N ASN A 96 -0.51 11.27 -17.85
CA ASN A 96 0.52 10.69 -16.98
C ASN A 96 -0.06 10.11 -15.69
N SER A 97 -1.01 9.21 -15.82
CA SER A 97 -1.76 8.67 -14.68
C SER A 97 -1.97 7.17 -14.78
N ILE A 98 -2.19 6.56 -13.62
CA ILE A 98 -2.68 5.18 -13.48
C ILE A 98 -4.03 5.24 -12.78
N THR A 99 -5.03 4.58 -13.37
CA THR A 99 -6.37 4.38 -12.79
C THR A 99 -6.54 2.92 -12.44
N LEU A 100 -6.84 2.62 -11.17
CA LEU A 100 -7.19 1.27 -10.75
C LEU A 100 -8.57 0.91 -11.24
N LEU A 101 -8.72 -0.33 -11.71
CA LEU A 101 -9.97 -0.87 -12.20
C LEU A 101 -10.46 -1.97 -11.24
N PRO A 102 -11.77 -2.18 -11.07
CA PRO A 102 -12.29 -3.31 -10.31
C PRO A 102 -11.87 -4.65 -10.92
N GLU A 103 -11.76 -4.70 -12.25
CA GLU A 103 -11.23 -5.85 -13.00
C GLU A 103 -10.64 -5.39 -14.33
N GLY A 104 -9.69 -6.14 -14.87
CA GLY A 104 -9.08 -5.87 -16.18
C GLY A 104 -7.87 -6.75 -16.42
N SER A 105 -7.51 -6.94 -17.69
CA SER A 105 -6.32 -7.70 -18.09
C SER A 105 -6.25 -9.12 -17.50
N GLY A 106 -7.41 -9.76 -17.29
CA GLY A 106 -7.50 -11.11 -16.71
C GLY A 106 -7.31 -11.17 -15.20
N ALA A 107 -7.25 -10.04 -14.50
CA ALA A 107 -7.16 -9.96 -13.05
C ALA A 107 -8.33 -9.16 -12.45
N LYS A 108 -8.77 -9.57 -11.26
CA LYS A 108 -9.72 -8.81 -10.43
C LYS A 108 -8.93 -8.12 -9.32
N THR A 109 -9.14 -6.80 -9.18
CA THR A 109 -8.58 -6.04 -8.06
C THR A 109 -9.19 -6.54 -6.75
N GLY A 110 -8.34 -6.92 -5.81
CA GLY A 110 -8.80 -7.51 -4.57
C GLY A 110 -7.66 -7.73 -3.59
N VAL A 111 -8.00 -8.32 -2.45
CA VAL A 111 -7.03 -8.82 -1.47
C VAL A 111 -7.27 -10.31 -1.32
N GLN A 112 -6.22 -11.09 -1.26
CA GLN A 112 -6.26 -12.54 -1.14
C GLN A 112 -5.39 -12.98 0.04
N PHE A 113 -5.97 -13.75 0.95
CA PHE A 113 -5.26 -14.39 2.05
C PHE A 113 -4.95 -15.82 1.66
N ARG A 114 -3.66 -16.12 1.45
CA ARG A 114 -3.23 -17.48 1.06
C ARG A 114 -1.77 -17.74 1.39
N ASN A 115 -1.45 -18.99 1.70
CA ASN A 115 -0.08 -19.42 1.97
C ASN A 115 0.66 -18.56 3.00
N GLY A 116 -0.04 -18.09 4.05
CA GLY A 116 0.55 -17.24 5.08
C GLY A 116 0.91 -15.82 4.62
N ASN A 117 0.41 -15.39 3.46
CA ASN A 117 0.70 -14.07 2.89
C ASN A 117 -0.58 -13.33 2.49
N ILE A 118 -0.48 -12.01 2.43
CA ILE A 118 -1.52 -11.13 1.92
C ILE A 118 -1.08 -10.68 0.53
N TYR A 119 -1.83 -11.08 -0.49
CA TYR A 119 -1.64 -10.65 -1.86
C TYR A 119 -2.72 -9.66 -2.26
N ALA A 120 -2.38 -8.72 -3.13
CA ALA A 120 -3.35 -7.79 -3.69
C ALA A 120 -3.10 -7.62 -5.19
N PRO A 121 -3.72 -8.44 -6.05
CA PRO A 121 -3.72 -8.18 -7.48
C PRO A 121 -4.46 -6.87 -7.75
N LEU A 122 -3.88 -6.00 -8.59
CA LEU A 122 -4.41 -4.69 -8.93
C LEU A 122 -4.52 -4.57 -10.44
N ALA A 123 -5.73 -4.58 -10.97
CA ALA A 123 -5.98 -4.28 -12.38
C ALA A 123 -5.92 -2.77 -12.59
N PHE A 124 -5.30 -2.31 -13.68
CA PHE A 124 -5.16 -0.89 -13.96
C PHE A 124 -5.11 -0.58 -15.46
N THR A 125 -5.40 0.67 -15.77
CA THR A 125 -5.10 1.33 -17.04
C THR A 125 -4.33 2.61 -16.75
N GLY A 126 -3.60 3.11 -17.75
CA GLY A 126 -2.85 4.34 -17.57
C GLY A 126 -2.31 4.93 -18.87
N SER A 127 -1.75 6.10 -18.75
CA SER A 127 -1.02 6.76 -19.82
C SER A 127 0.24 7.44 -19.30
N TYR A 128 1.27 7.46 -20.12
CA TYR A 128 2.52 8.12 -19.82
C TYR A 128 3.13 8.76 -21.05
N ASN A 129 3.64 9.97 -20.93
CA ASN A 129 4.30 10.68 -22.00
C ASN A 129 5.81 10.41 -21.99
N LEU A 130 6.27 9.56 -22.90
CA LEU A 130 7.69 9.25 -23.12
C LEU A 130 8.05 9.53 -24.58
N GLY A 131 8.14 10.81 -24.97
CA GLY A 131 8.35 11.21 -26.37
C GLY A 131 7.12 11.00 -27.26
N GLY A 132 5.95 10.76 -26.66
CA GLY A 132 4.64 10.48 -27.22
C GLY A 132 3.74 9.87 -26.16
N CYS A 133 2.42 10.00 -26.31
CA CYS A 133 1.49 9.41 -25.33
C CYS A 133 1.40 7.90 -25.50
N MET A 134 1.96 7.15 -24.57
CA MET A 134 1.85 5.71 -24.48
C MET A 134 0.70 5.36 -23.53
N GLN A 135 -0.32 4.70 -24.06
CA GLN A 135 -1.39 4.11 -23.25
C GLN A 135 -1.04 2.67 -22.93
N PHE A 136 -1.34 2.25 -21.72
CA PHE A 136 -1.11 0.89 -21.25
C PHE A 136 -2.25 0.41 -20.37
N LYS A 137 -2.44 -0.89 -20.34
CA LYS A 137 -3.33 -1.59 -19.42
C LYS A 137 -2.69 -2.87 -18.97
N GLY A 138 -3.05 -3.32 -17.79
CA GLY A 138 -2.43 -4.50 -17.22
C GLY A 138 -2.88 -4.76 -15.80
N TRP A 139 -2.13 -5.60 -15.11
CA TRP A 139 -2.32 -5.83 -13.71
C TRP A 139 -0.97 -5.96 -13.00
N ALA A 140 -0.95 -5.59 -11.72
CA ALA A 140 0.19 -5.75 -10.85
C ALA A 140 -0.09 -6.84 -9.82
N GLN A 141 0.86 -7.74 -9.62
CA GLN A 141 0.90 -8.62 -8.47
C GLN A 141 1.56 -7.85 -7.33
N THR A 142 0.85 -7.70 -6.22
CA THR A 142 1.40 -7.04 -5.04
C THR A 142 1.26 -7.93 -3.81
N SER A 143 2.14 -7.70 -2.81
CA SER A 143 2.02 -8.26 -1.47
C SER A 143 1.90 -7.15 -0.44
N ILE A 144 1.27 -7.45 0.70
CA ILE A 144 1.10 -6.49 1.79
C ILE A 144 1.79 -7.03 3.03
N LYS A 145 2.73 -6.25 3.57
CA LYS A 145 3.37 -6.50 4.85
C LYS A 145 2.74 -5.65 5.93
N LEU A 146 2.47 -6.24 7.09
CA LEU A 146 1.85 -5.54 8.21
C LEU A 146 2.91 -5.01 9.17
N SER A 147 2.66 -3.82 9.73
CA SER A 147 3.44 -3.26 10.83
C SER A 147 2.51 -2.60 11.85
N PHE A 148 2.94 -2.56 13.10
CA PHE A 148 2.20 -1.93 14.20
C PHE A 148 3.03 -0.84 14.85
N ASP A 149 2.47 0.37 14.91
CA ASP A 149 3.03 1.51 15.63
C ASP A 149 2.28 1.65 16.96
N GLN A 150 2.96 1.25 18.05
CA GLN A 150 2.38 1.25 19.38
C GLN A 150 2.12 2.67 19.90
N GLU A 151 2.94 3.66 19.52
CA GLU A 151 2.75 5.04 19.96
C GLU A 151 1.52 5.66 19.31
N LYS A 152 1.35 5.45 18.01
CA LYS A 152 0.21 5.93 17.23
C LYS A 152 -1.00 5.03 17.31
N GLN A 153 -0.89 3.87 17.98
CA GLN A 153 -1.97 2.86 18.03
C GLN A 153 -2.52 2.58 16.63
N THR A 154 -1.65 2.27 15.68
CA THR A 154 -2.03 2.14 14.27
C THR A 154 -1.39 0.91 13.64
N VAL A 155 -2.20 0.11 12.97
CA VAL A 155 -1.73 -0.97 12.09
C VAL A 155 -1.63 -0.45 10.68
N PHE A 156 -0.44 -0.55 10.12
CA PHE A 156 -0.15 -0.18 8.75
C PHE A 156 0.03 -1.41 7.85
N GLY A 157 -0.38 -1.26 6.60
CA GLY A 157 -0.01 -2.14 5.50
C GLY A 157 1.02 -1.46 4.60
N TYR A 158 2.04 -2.19 4.20
CA TYR A 158 3.00 -1.75 3.19
C TYR A 158 2.84 -2.59 1.94
N VAL A 159 2.36 -1.96 0.88
CA VAL A 159 2.12 -2.59 -0.43
C VAL A 159 3.43 -2.62 -1.20
N ASN A 160 3.87 -3.81 -1.58
CA ASN A 160 5.05 -4.05 -2.40
C ASN A 160 4.65 -4.65 -3.75
N VAL A 161 5.07 -4.05 -4.85
CA VAL A 161 4.84 -4.59 -6.20
C VAL A 161 5.87 -5.68 -6.48
N GLU A 162 5.39 -6.90 -6.69
CA GLU A 162 6.24 -8.06 -7.02
C GLU A 162 6.48 -8.18 -8.52
N GLY A 163 5.50 -7.73 -9.31
CA GLY A 163 5.58 -7.74 -10.76
C GLY A 163 4.40 -7.05 -11.42
N VAL A 164 4.58 -6.68 -12.66
CA VAL A 164 3.55 -6.06 -13.50
C VAL A 164 3.42 -6.86 -14.79
N ASN A 165 2.21 -7.11 -15.22
CA ASN A 165 1.90 -7.71 -16.51
C ASN A 165 1.13 -6.69 -17.35
N LEU A 166 1.71 -6.27 -18.46
CA LEU A 166 1.11 -5.31 -19.39
C LEU A 166 0.65 -6.02 -20.66
N GLU A 167 -0.53 -5.68 -21.11
CA GLU A 167 -1.06 -6.15 -22.39
C GLU A 167 -0.48 -5.37 -23.57
N GLY A 168 -0.01 -6.11 -24.58
CA GLY A 168 0.40 -5.52 -25.85
C GLY A 168 1.69 -4.69 -25.84
N VAL A 169 2.50 -4.81 -24.78
CA VAL A 169 3.71 -4.01 -24.59
C VAL A 169 4.95 -4.90 -24.61
N ASN A 170 6.05 -4.37 -25.13
CA ASN A 170 7.35 -5.03 -25.15
C ASN A 170 7.83 -5.35 -23.72
N PRO A 171 8.49 -6.51 -23.44
CA PRO A 171 9.03 -6.87 -22.12
C PRO A 171 9.92 -5.80 -21.46
N ILE A 172 10.65 -5.03 -22.24
CA ILE A 172 11.47 -3.92 -21.71
C ILE A 172 10.60 -2.86 -21.06
N ALA A 173 9.44 -2.54 -21.62
CA ALA A 173 8.51 -1.57 -21.05
C ALA A 173 7.88 -2.05 -19.74
N ASN A 174 7.72 -3.38 -19.52
CA ASN A 174 7.22 -3.91 -18.26
C ASN A 174 8.07 -3.49 -17.07
N ASN A 175 9.41 -3.51 -17.21
CA ASN A 175 10.31 -3.11 -16.12
C ASN A 175 10.17 -1.63 -15.78
N PHE A 176 10.04 -0.77 -16.80
CA PHE A 176 9.81 0.66 -16.57
C PHE A 176 8.48 0.91 -15.85
N VAL A 177 7.40 0.30 -16.34
CA VAL A 177 6.07 0.49 -15.71
C VAL A 177 6.05 -0.06 -14.28
N THR A 178 6.73 -1.18 -13.99
CA THR A 178 6.85 -1.70 -12.62
C THR A 178 7.43 -0.65 -11.67
N VAL A 179 8.50 0.05 -12.06
CA VAL A 179 9.12 1.10 -11.25
C VAL A 179 8.15 2.27 -11.03
N PHE A 180 7.41 2.68 -12.07
CA PHE A 180 6.41 3.75 -11.96
C PHE A 180 5.24 3.35 -11.07
N VAL A 181 4.70 2.14 -11.21
CA VAL A 181 3.62 1.63 -10.37
C VAL A 181 4.06 1.58 -8.92
N GLN A 182 5.25 1.04 -8.63
CA GLN A 182 5.80 1.02 -7.26
C GLN A 182 6.01 2.44 -6.74
N GLY A 183 6.52 3.35 -7.57
CA GLY A 183 6.69 4.76 -7.21
C GLY A 183 5.38 5.44 -6.84
N ALA A 184 4.33 5.26 -7.64
CA ALA A 184 3.01 5.80 -7.37
C ALA A 184 2.41 5.23 -6.06
N ILE A 185 2.55 3.92 -5.84
CA ILE A 185 2.10 3.27 -4.60
C ILE A 185 2.88 3.82 -3.40
N ASN A 186 4.20 3.97 -3.50
CA ASN A 186 5.01 4.51 -2.41
C ASN A 186 4.64 5.95 -2.04
N GLN A 187 4.28 6.76 -3.02
CA GLN A 187 3.94 8.17 -2.78
C GLN A 187 2.52 8.37 -2.25
N LYS A 188 1.56 7.61 -2.77
CA LYS A 188 0.14 7.87 -2.58
C LYS A 188 -0.57 6.87 -1.65
N VAL A 189 -0.06 5.64 -1.57
CA VAL A 189 -0.69 4.55 -0.81
C VAL A 189 0.12 4.19 0.42
N ASN A 190 1.44 4.06 0.29
CA ASN A 190 2.29 3.62 1.39
C ASN A 190 2.65 4.76 2.36
N PRO A 191 2.55 4.51 3.66
CA PRO A 191 1.94 3.35 4.29
C PRO A 191 0.40 3.44 4.27
N LEU A 192 -0.26 2.32 3.96
CA LEU A 192 -1.72 2.21 4.04
C LEU A 192 -2.14 2.04 5.50
N ILE A 193 -3.03 2.89 6.00
CA ILE A 193 -3.62 2.72 7.34
C ILE A 193 -4.72 1.68 7.23
N LEU A 194 -4.56 0.57 7.96
CA LEU A 194 -5.54 -0.52 8.01
C LEU A 194 -6.48 -0.37 9.21
N VAL A 195 -5.91 -0.08 10.38
CA VAL A 195 -6.65 0.14 11.63
C VAL A 195 -5.97 1.27 12.38
N ALA A 196 -6.71 2.26 12.83
CA ALA A 196 -6.20 3.44 13.54
C ALA A 196 -6.61 3.45 15.02
N GLU A 197 -6.11 4.39 15.81
CA GLU A 197 -6.33 4.50 17.25
C GLU A 197 -7.80 4.34 17.70
N PRO A 198 -8.82 4.96 17.06
CA PRO A 198 -10.20 4.82 17.51
C PRO A 198 -10.73 3.39 17.50
N GLN A 199 -10.16 2.53 16.65
CA GLN A 199 -10.54 1.11 16.55
C GLN A 199 -9.69 0.20 17.44
N LEU A 200 -8.48 0.63 17.82
CA LEU A 200 -7.54 -0.15 18.62
C LEU A 200 -7.54 0.23 20.10
N SER A 201 -8.04 1.38 20.48
CA SER A 201 -8.15 1.79 21.87
C SER A 201 -9.60 1.71 22.33
N LEU A 202 -9.81 1.17 23.52
CA LEU A 202 -11.14 1.04 24.11
C LEU A 202 -11.21 1.90 25.38
N MET A 203 -12.34 2.56 25.56
CA MET A 203 -12.67 3.27 26.80
C MET A 203 -13.91 2.63 27.41
N ILE A 204 -13.73 1.92 28.53
CA ILE A 204 -14.80 1.20 29.21
C ILE A 204 -15.21 2.00 30.44
N PRO A 205 -16.41 2.65 30.46
CA PRO A 205 -16.84 3.41 31.60
C PRO A 205 -17.17 2.50 32.79
N VAL A 206 -16.68 2.85 33.98
CA VAL A 206 -16.94 2.14 35.23
C VAL A 206 -17.71 3.05 36.17
N LYS A 207 -19.03 3.03 36.06
CA LYS A 207 -19.93 3.94 36.81
C LYS A 207 -19.76 3.85 38.33
N ALA A 208 -19.45 2.65 38.87
CA ALA A 208 -19.31 2.44 40.31
C ALA A 208 -18.10 3.17 40.94
N SER A 209 -17.11 3.56 40.12
CA SER A 209 -15.90 4.24 40.59
C SER A 209 -15.73 5.66 40.02
N ASN A 210 -16.76 6.21 39.38
CA ASN A 210 -16.71 7.50 38.65
C ASN A 210 -15.45 7.62 37.79
N GLY A 211 -15.22 6.60 36.96
CA GLY A 211 -14.03 6.55 36.12
C GLY A 211 -14.21 5.63 34.91
N ALA A 212 -13.13 5.39 34.22
CA ALA A 212 -13.08 4.50 33.07
C ALA A 212 -11.82 3.64 33.08
N VAL A 213 -11.89 2.49 32.44
CA VAL A 213 -10.72 1.69 32.10
C VAL A 213 -10.36 2.00 30.66
N LYS A 214 -9.16 2.54 30.44
CA LYS A 214 -8.57 2.73 29.12
C LYS A 214 -7.78 1.49 28.76
N ALA A 215 -8.10 0.89 27.62
CA ALA A 215 -7.33 -0.21 27.04
C ALA A 215 -6.56 0.31 25.81
N ARG A 216 -5.26 0.03 25.77
CA ARG A 216 -4.40 0.34 24.63
C ARG A 216 -3.76 -0.93 24.11
N ALA A 217 -3.67 -1.09 22.80
CA ALA A 217 -2.97 -2.22 22.21
C ALA A 217 -1.46 -2.09 22.51
N LYS A 218 -0.90 -3.11 23.17
CA LYS A 218 0.52 -3.23 23.48
C LYS A 218 1.26 -4.01 22.42
N ASP A 219 0.63 -5.04 21.85
CA ASP A 219 1.19 -5.91 20.83
C ASP A 219 0.08 -6.31 19.83
N VAL A 220 0.47 -6.43 18.58
CA VAL A 220 -0.40 -6.90 17.49
C VAL A 220 0.33 -8.03 16.77
N ARG A 221 -0.31 -9.19 16.68
CA ARG A 221 0.18 -10.33 15.92
C ARG A 221 -0.83 -10.71 14.87
N ALA A 222 -0.37 -11.29 13.77
CA ALA A 222 -1.22 -11.69 12.66
C ALA A 222 -1.01 -13.16 12.31
N GLU A 223 -2.10 -13.84 12.04
CA GLU A 223 -2.13 -15.17 11.45
C GLU A 223 -2.91 -15.08 10.14
N ILE A 224 -2.27 -15.46 9.06
CA ILE A 224 -2.88 -15.44 7.73
C ILE A 224 -3.21 -16.88 7.37
N LEU A 225 -4.50 -17.16 7.30
CA LEU A 225 -5.07 -18.42 6.87
C LEU A 225 -5.63 -18.28 5.45
N ASP A 226 -5.89 -19.41 4.79
CA ASP A 226 -6.55 -19.37 3.50
C ASP A 226 -7.97 -18.79 3.64
N GLY A 227 -8.19 -17.65 2.99
CA GLY A 227 -9.46 -16.92 3.02
C GLY A 227 -9.68 -16.00 4.22
N SER A 228 -8.76 -15.91 5.20
CA SER A 228 -8.93 -15.02 6.34
C SER A 228 -7.63 -14.48 6.93
N LEU A 229 -7.71 -13.31 7.55
CA LEU A 229 -6.66 -12.70 8.37
C LEU A 229 -7.17 -12.59 9.81
N LYS A 230 -6.44 -13.17 10.77
CA LYS A 230 -6.70 -13.01 12.20
C LYS A 230 -5.67 -12.06 12.79
N LEU A 231 -6.13 -11.01 13.45
CA LEU A 231 -5.32 -10.09 14.23
C LEU A 231 -5.51 -10.40 15.72
N TYR A 232 -4.42 -10.66 16.42
CA TYR A 232 -4.35 -10.90 17.86
C TYR A 232 -3.86 -9.62 18.53
N LEU A 233 -4.77 -8.92 19.20
CA LEU A 233 -4.53 -7.64 19.85
C LEU A 233 -4.35 -7.87 21.34
N THR A 234 -3.15 -7.73 21.87
CA THR A 234 -2.89 -7.81 23.31
C THR A 234 -3.00 -6.43 23.94
N TYR A 235 -3.88 -6.27 24.92
CA TYR A 235 -4.17 -5.00 25.55
C TYR A 235 -3.47 -4.81 26.90
N GLU A 236 -3.10 -3.57 27.18
CA GLU A 236 -2.75 -3.08 28.50
C GLU A 236 -3.88 -2.18 29.01
N PHE A 237 -4.26 -2.35 30.28
CA PHE A 237 -5.37 -1.63 30.90
C PHE A 237 -4.87 -0.60 31.91
N THR A 238 -5.42 0.61 31.86
CA THR A 238 -5.12 1.69 32.80
C THR A 238 -6.42 2.30 33.34
N GLY A 239 -6.55 2.38 34.65
CA GLY A 239 -7.68 3.08 35.29
C GLY A 239 -7.51 4.59 35.15
N VAL A 240 -8.58 5.29 34.69
CA VAL A 240 -8.64 6.74 34.60
C VAL A 240 -9.82 7.21 35.45
N LYS A 241 -9.55 8.04 36.46
CA LYS A 241 -10.63 8.68 37.24
C LYS A 241 -11.16 9.87 36.45
N ASP A 242 -12.48 10.02 36.44
CA ASP A 242 -13.10 11.24 35.97
C ASP A 242 -12.71 12.36 36.95
N GLN A 243 -11.90 13.30 36.51
CA GLN A 243 -11.62 14.50 37.28
C GLN A 243 -12.84 15.40 37.09
N GLY A 244 -13.84 15.20 37.99
CA GLY A 244 -15.03 16.07 38.01
C GLY A 244 -14.60 17.51 38.01
N THR A 245 -15.01 18.23 36.98
CA THR A 245 -15.03 19.70 36.91
C THR A 245 -16.12 20.25 37.79
#